data_6c8cbb2a7c1fe61b15bf10aa679f2d7d
#
_entry.id   6c8cbb2a7c1fe61b15bf10aa679f2d7d
#
_cell.length_a   1.000
_cell.length_b   1.000
_cell.length_c   1.000
_cell.angle_alpha   90.00
_cell.angle_beta   90.00
_cell.angle_gamma   90.00
#
_symmetry.space_group_name_H-M   'P 1'
#
loop_
_entity.id
_entity.type
_entity.pdbx_description
1 polymer ?
#
loop_
_entity_poly.entity_id
_entity_poly.type
_entity_poly.pdbx_seq_one_letter_code
_entity_poly.pdbx_strand_id
1 'polypeptide(L)'
;MAVKGLTKRAGRAAMAITTGGFMVGLAFLNAGSAQSIGGLCNGQPASHTWLDASGQPGPAILDGTGHDDTIIGSDGDDTIDGRGGDDFICGAGGNDSIAGGSGDDAIRGDTGDDDLDGNSGHDTVVGDDGNDTVAGGHGHDFLVGGTGDDVMISGDDDSVDKVDGGYDLDDCIFGAGDELANCEY
;
A
#
# COMPACT_ATOMS: atom_id res chain seq x y z
N MET A 1 -22.76 40.36 34.93
CA MET A 1 -21.94 39.14 35.25
C MET A 1 -21.41 38.59 33.94
N ALA A 2 -20.14 38.77 33.68
CA ALA A 2 -19.50 38.32 32.43
C ALA A 2 -18.83 36.96 32.64
N VAL A 3 -19.21 35.97 31.84
CA VAL A 3 -18.58 34.65 31.85
C VAL A 3 -17.36 34.70 30.92
N LYS A 4 -16.18 34.57 31.50
CA LYS A 4 -14.90 34.49 30.78
C LYS A 4 -14.81 33.18 30.02
N GLY A 5 -14.62 33.28 28.69
CA GLY A 5 -14.30 32.16 27.82
C GLY A 5 -12.95 31.53 28.14
N LEU A 6 -12.96 30.23 28.28
CA LEU A 6 -11.78 29.41 28.49
C LEU A 6 -11.22 29.01 27.10
N THR A 7 -10.18 29.70 26.65
CA THR A 7 -9.43 29.31 25.45
C THR A 7 -8.54 28.10 25.80
N LYS A 8 -8.89 26.93 25.28
CA LYS A 8 -7.99 25.77 25.28
C LYS A 8 -6.80 26.05 24.36
N ARG A 9 -5.62 26.22 24.95
CA ARG A 9 -4.36 26.18 24.21
C ARG A 9 -4.12 24.78 23.69
N ALA A 10 -4.10 24.60 22.38
CA ALA A 10 -3.56 23.42 21.74
C ALA A 10 -2.06 23.35 22.01
N GLY A 11 -1.63 22.31 22.73
CA GLY A 11 -0.21 22.06 22.99
C GLY A 11 0.44 21.50 21.72
N ARG A 12 1.44 22.21 21.21
CA ARG A 12 2.34 21.72 20.17
C ARG A 12 3.29 20.71 20.82
N ALA A 13 3.17 19.45 20.45
CA ALA A 13 4.23 18.47 20.72
C ALA A 13 5.18 18.48 19.52
N ALA A 14 6.40 18.95 19.72
CA ALA A 14 7.48 18.80 18.75
C ALA A 14 8.19 17.47 19.04
N MET A 15 8.21 16.56 18.08
CA MET A 15 8.98 15.33 18.20
C MET A 15 10.36 15.52 17.57
N ALA A 16 11.38 15.12 18.29
CA ALA A 16 12.78 15.24 17.90
C ALA A 16 13.14 14.19 16.83
N ILE A 17 13.76 14.68 15.78
CA ILE A 17 14.30 13.90 14.67
C ILE A 17 15.63 13.28 15.11
N THR A 18 15.77 11.97 15.01
CA THR A 18 17.07 11.30 15.07
C THR A 18 17.64 11.20 13.65
N THR A 19 18.90 11.51 13.56
CA THR A 19 19.74 11.77 12.40
C THR A 19 19.77 10.63 11.36
N GLY A 20 19.46 10.95 10.10
CA GLY A 20 19.96 10.23 8.95
C GLY A 20 18.90 9.97 7.87
N GLY A 21 18.51 11.00 7.12
CA GLY A 21 17.67 10.82 5.93
C GLY A 21 16.93 12.12 5.58
N PHE A 22 16.98 12.47 4.32
CA PHE A 22 16.36 13.66 3.77
C PHE A 22 14.84 13.56 3.91
N MET A 23 14.24 14.36 4.82
CA MET A 23 12.79 14.50 4.90
C MET A 23 12.34 15.78 4.22
N VAL A 24 11.53 15.62 3.16
CA VAL A 24 10.69 16.69 2.63
C VAL A 24 9.25 16.40 3.09
N GLY A 25 8.89 16.95 4.23
CA GLY A 25 7.52 16.87 4.72
C GLY A 25 7.45 17.04 6.24
N LEU A 26 6.83 18.11 6.71
CA LEU A 26 6.61 18.33 8.14
C LEU A 26 5.37 17.52 8.58
N ALA A 27 5.57 16.37 9.22
CA ALA A 27 4.50 15.62 9.84
C ALA A 27 4.07 16.26 11.17
N PHE A 28 2.81 16.65 11.29
CA PHE A 28 2.20 17.02 12.56
C PHE A 28 1.42 15.82 13.12
N LEU A 29 1.98 15.15 14.10
CA LEU A 29 1.24 14.16 14.88
C LEU A 29 0.27 14.88 15.82
N ASN A 30 -1.02 14.76 15.55
CA ASN A 30 -2.05 15.07 16.52
C ASN A 30 -2.38 13.80 17.30
N ALA A 31 -1.89 13.69 18.53
CA ALA A 31 -2.22 12.59 19.42
C ALA A 31 -3.68 12.73 19.90
N GLY A 32 -4.59 12.31 19.09
CA GLY A 32 -6.01 12.32 19.39
C GLY A 32 -6.77 11.53 18.35
N SER A 33 -7.01 10.26 18.66
CA SER A 33 -7.79 9.30 17.88
C SER A 33 -7.32 9.14 16.42
N ALA A 34 -6.64 8.05 16.13
CA ALA A 34 -6.62 7.47 14.80
C ALA A 34 -8.08 7.19 14.44
N GLN A 35 -8.72 8.14 13.76
CA GLN A 35 -9.97 7.85 13.07
C GLN A 35 -9.56 7.02 11.86
N SER A 36 -10.08 5.81 11.80
CA SER A 36 -10.14 5.00 10.60
C SER A 36 -10.66 5.88 9.48
N ILE A 37 -9.77 6.35 8.65
CA ILE A 37 -10.12 6.99 7.39
C ILE A 37 -10.27 5.84 6.42
N GLY A 38 -11.48 5.61 5.99
CA GLY A 38 -12.13 4.64 5.13
C GLY A 38 -11.23 3.60 4.48
N GLY A 39 -11.73 2.42 4.28
CA GLY A 39 -11.06 1.30 3.67
C GLY A 39 -10.36 0.42 4.72
N LEU A 40 -10.97 -0.70 5.02
CA LEU A 40 -10.45 -1.67 5.97
C LEU A 40 -9.32 -2.47 5.35
N CYS A 41 -8.11 -1.98 5.40
CA CYS A 41 -6.96 -2.85 5.33
C CYS A 41 -6.99 -3.78 6.56
N ASN A 42 -7.82 -4.81 6.51
CA ASN A 42 -7.99 -5.89 7.48
C ASN A 42 -8.01 -5.50 8.98
N GLY A 43 -8.34 -4.23 9.32
CA GLY A 43 -8.44 -3.77 10.70
C GLY A 43 -7.11 -3.65 11.44
N GLN A 44 -5.99 -3.66 10.75
CA GLN A 44 -4.66 -3.47 11.33
C GLN A 44 -4.38 -1.99 11.63
N PRO A 45 -3.74 -1.68 12.75
CA PRO A 45 -3.30 -0.31 13.02
C PRO A 45 -2.06 0.01 12.18
N ALA A 46 -2.15 1.06 11.36
CA ALA A 46 -1.01 1.55 10.59
C ALA A 46 0.17 1.96 11.48
N SER A 47 1.38 1.55 11.11
CA SER A 47 2.61 2.11 11.67
C SER A 47 2.88 3.52 11.11
N HIS A 48 2.43 3.77 9.87
CA HIS A 48 2.56 5.05 9.18
C HIS A 48 1.24 5.44 8.49
N THR A 49 0.73 6.63 8.77
CA THR A 49 -0.44 7.20 8.12
C THR A 49 -0.17 8.68 7.86
N TRP A 50 -0.40 9.16 6.65
CA TRP A 50 -0.13 10.54 6.26
C TRP A 50 -1.40 11.32 5.94
N LEU A 51 -1.45 12.56 6.39
CA LEU A 51 -2.45 13.55 6.04
C LEU A 51 -1.73 14.74 5.42
N ASP A 52 -2.32 15.35 4.41
CA ASP A 52 -1.79 16.57 3.83
C ASP A 52 -1.78 17.75 4.84
N ALA A 53 -1.24 18.90 4.43
CA ALA A 53 -1.15 20.08 5.30
C ALA A 53 -2.51 20.63 5.76
N SER A 54 -3.62 20.22 5.13
CA SER A 54 -5.00 20.57 5.50
C SER A 54 -5.63 19.56 6.45
N GLY A 55 -4.96 18.41 6.67
CA GLY A 55 -5.47 17.31 7.49
C GLY A 55 -6.45 16.42 6.73
N GLN A 56 -6.41 16.46 5.40
CA GLN A 56 -7.17 15.59 4.51
C GLN A 56 -6.26 14.53 3.93
N PRO A 57 -6.82 13.33 3.65
CA PRO A 57 -6.10 12.34 2.86
C PRO A 57 -5.84 12.92 1.46
N GLY A 58 -4.62 12.81 1.01
CA GLY A 58 -4.18 13.29 -0.29
C GLY A 58 -2.92 12.55 -0.72
N PRO A 59 -2.46 12.69 -1.97
CA PRO A 59 -1.32 11.97 -2.50
C PRO A 59 -0.12 12.01 -1.56
N ALA A 60 0.44 10.85 -1.24
CA ALA A 60 1.56 10.73 -0.33
C ALA A 60 2.73 9.97 -0.96
N ILE A 61 3.93 10.19 -0.44
CA ILE A 61 5.09 9.35 -0.69
C ILE A 61 5.46 8.71 0.64
N LEU A 62 5.39 7.40 0.72
CA LEU A 62 5.55 6.62 1.94
C LEU A 62 6.71 5.64 1.77
N ASP A 63 7.72 5.79 2.59
CA ASP A 63 8.85 4.88 2.62
C ASP A 63 8.84 4.09 3.93
N GLY A 64 8.85 2.78 3.83
CA GLY A 64 9.13 1.85 4.91
C GLY A 64 10.59 1.88 5.36
N THR A 65 10.98 0.86 6.06
CA THR A 65 12.32 0.75 6.63
C THR A 65 13.09 -0.47 6.06
N GLY A 66 13.81 -1.22 6.80
CA GLY A 66 14.41 -2.51 6.45
C GLY A 66 13.98 -3.56 7.47
N HIS A 67 12.75 -3.43 7.98
CA HIS A 67 12.12 -4.31 8.96
C HIS A 67 10.63 -4.35 8.66
N ASP A 68 9.95 -5.34 9.16
CA ASP A 68 8.52 -5.53 8.97
C ASP A 68 7.71 -4.27 9.33
N ASP A 69 7.10 -3.66 8.35
CA ASP A 69 6.32 -2.42 8.46
C ASP A 69 4.82 -2.68 8.21
N THR A 70 3.99 -1.78 8.68
CA THR A 70 2.58 -1.70 8.28
C THR A 70 2.33 -0.30 7.73
N ILE A 71 2.10 -0.20 6.42
CA ILE A 71 1.95 1.06 5.70
C ILE A 71 0.53 1.14 5.15
N ILE A 72 -0.16 2.23 5.42
CA ILE A 72 -1.49 2.48 4.87
C ILE A 72 -1.46 3.86 4.22
N GLY A 73 -1.80 3.90 2.94
CA GLY A 73 -1.91 5.09 2.12
C GLY A 73 -3.14 5.96 2.47
N SER A 74 -3.62 6.69 1.52
CA SER A 74 -4.71 7.67 1.67
C SER A 74 -5.85 7.41 0.67
N ASP A 75 -6.78 8.35 0.50
CA ASP A 75 -7.79 8.28 -0.57
C ASP A 75 -7.30 8.93 -1.89
N GLY A 76 -6.02 9.17 -2.06
CA GLY A 76 -5.44 9.82 -3.25
C GLY A 76 -4.23 9.08 -3.77
N ASP A 77 -3.85 9.30 -5.01
CA ASP A 77 -2.79 8.59 -5.72
C ASP A 77 -1.46 8.61 -4.94
N ASP A 78 -1.08 7.49 -4.35
CA ASP A 78 0.07 7.38 -3.46
C ASP A 78 1.27 6.69 -4.14
N THR A 79 2.46 6.91 -3.60
CA THR A 79 3.67 6.16 -3.97
C THR A 79 4.25 5.55 -2.70
N ILE A 80 4.32 4.23 -2.65
CA ILE A 80 4.71 3.49 -1.44
C ILE A 80 5.87 2.54 -1.74
N ASP A 81 6.90 2.57 -0.91
CA ASP A 81 8.06 1.66 -0.96
C ASP A 81 8.26 1.02 0.42
N GLY A 82 7.96 -0.29 0.55
CA GLY A 82 8.18 -1.07 1.76
C GLY A 82 9.65 -1.24 2.09
N ARG A 83 10.50 -1.38 1.06
CA ARG A 83 11.96 -1.59 1.10
C ARG A 83 12.37 -2.99 1.53
N GLY A 84 12.16 -3.38 2.74
CA GLY A 84 12.54 -4.72 3.19
C GLY A 84 12.12 -5.05 4.60
N GLY A 85 11.98 -6.32 4.85
CA GLY A 85 11.23 -6.90 5.93
C GLY A 85 9.97 -7.52 5.34
N ASP A 86 9.20 -8.24 6.14
CA ASP A 86 7.93 -8.80 5.71
C ASP A 86 6.84 -7.73 5.98
N ASP A 87 6.45 -6.99 4.93
CA ASP A 87 5.64 -5.79 5.05
C ASP A 87 4.14 -6.07 4.82
N PHE A 88 3.30 -5.25 5.43
CA PHE A 88 1.88 -5.18 5.13
C PHE A 88 1.55 -3.80 4.58
N ILE A 89 1.19 -3.72 3.30
CA ILE A 89 0.99 -2.45 2.59
C ILE A 89 -0.41 -2.38 2.00
N CYS A 90 -1.05 -1.22 2.11
CA CYS A 90 -2.36 -0.95 1.58
C CYS A 90 -2.42 0.45 0.97
N GLY A 91 -2.80 0.56 -0.31
CA GLY A 91 -2.96 1.83 -1.01
C GLY A 91 -4.16 2.61 -0.50
N ALA A 92 -5.28 1.97 -0.36
CA ALA A 92 -6.59 2.42 0.06
C ALA A 92 -7.43 2.99 -1.09
N GLY A 93 -7.18 4.15 -1.61
CA GLY A 93 -7.94 4.63 -2.75
C GLY A 93 -7.21 5.70 -3.54
N GLY A 94 -7.51 5.79 -4.82
CA GLY A 94 -6.71 6.52 -5.78
C GLY A 94 -5.92 5.55 -6.63
N ASN A 95 -5.16 6.03 -7.57
CA ASN A 95 -4.30 5.20 -8.43
C ASN A 95 -2.91 5.15 -7.81
N ASP A 96 -2.61 4.06 -7.12
CA ASP A 96 -1.42 3.94 -6.29
C ASP A 96 -0.27 3.23 -7.01
N SER A 97 0.97 3.56 -6.64
CA SER A 97 2.16 2.86 -7.08
C SER A 97 2.87 2.29 -5.87
N ILE A 98 2.88 0.96 -5.72
CA ILE A 98 3.32 0.25 -4.53
C ILE A 98 4.42 -0.75 -4.88
N ALA A 99 5.52 -0.69 -4.15
CA ALA A 99 6.59 -1.67 -4.17
C ALA A 99 6.76 -2.31 -2.78
N GLY A 100 6.69 -3.63 -2.68
CA GLY A 100 6.97 -4.36 -1.44
C GLY A 100 8.43 -4.28 -1.06
N GLY A 101 9.28 -4.80 -1.93
CA GLY A 101 10.72 -4.69 -1.78
C GLY A 101 11.42 -6.03 -1.59
N SER A 102 11.95 -6.30 -0.43
CA SER A 102 12.54 -7.61 -0.13
C SER A 102 11.99 -8.18 1.17
N GLY A 103 11.51 -9.38 1.15
CA GLY A 103 10.81 -10.06 2.24
C GLY A 103 9.51 -10.64 1.72
N ASP A 104 8.77 -11.35 2.54
CA ASP A 104 7.50 -11.94 2.16
C ASP A 104 6.39 -10.92 2.44
N ASP A 105 6.01 -10.15 1.41
CA ASP A 105 5.13 -8.99 1.54
C ASP A 105 3.64 -9.32 1.30
N ALA A 106 2.77 -8.55 1.94
CA ALA A 106 1.34 -8.56 1.68
C ALA A 106 0.88 -7.17 1.22
N ILE A 107 0.56 -7.05 -0.06
CA ILE A 107 0.23 -5.80 -0.73
C ILE A 107 -1.22 -5.82 -1.18
N ARG A 108 -1.89 -4.69 -1.06
CA ARG A 108 -3.25 -4.48 -1.48
C ARG A 108 -3.44 -3.08 -2.06
N GLY A 109 -4.02 -2.99 -3.29
CA GLY A 109 -4.36 -1.72 -3.93
C GLY A 109 -5.60 -1.08 -3.29
N ASP A 110 -6.64 -1.83 -3.10
CA ASP A 110 -8.01 -1.51 -2.71
C ASP A 110 -8.82 -0.88 -3.87
N THR A 111 -8.93 0.43 -4.03
CA THR A 111 -9.76 1.04 -5.10
C THR A 111 -8.99 2.02 -5.97
N GLY A 112 -9.04 1.85 -7.26
CA GLY A 112 -8.35 2.69 -8.25
C GLY A 112 -7.58 1.82 -9.23
N ASP A 113 -7.02 2.41 -10.26
CA ASP A 113 -6.17 1.68 -11.20
C ASP A 113 -4.73 1.69 -10.66
N ASP A 114 -4.30 0.59 -10.03
CA ASP A 114 -3.08 0.51 -9.23
C ASP A 114 -1.92 -0.17 -9.97
N ASP A 115 -0.67 0.18 -9.60
CA ASP A 115 0.57 -0.44 -10.09
C ASP A 115 1.33 -1.05 -8.90
N LEU A 116 1.25 -2.39 -8.78
CA LEU A 116 1.67 -3.15 -7.61
C LEU A 116 2.81 -4.11 -7.96
N ASP A 117 3.91 -4.09 -7.21
CA ASP A 117 5.07 -4.95 -7.42
C ASP A 117 5.55 -5.54 -6.08
N GLY A 118 5.48 -6.89 -5.95
CA GLY A 118 6.02 -7.62 -4.81
C GLY A 118 7.54 -7.50 -4.71
N ASN A 119 8.23 -7.53 -5.84
CA ASN A 119 9.67 -7.52 -6.03
C ASN A 119 10.36 -8.83 -5.62
N SER A 120 10.78 -9.05 -4.41
CA SER A 120 11.58 -10.21 -4.03
C SER A 120 11.11 -10.82 -2.73
N GLY A 121 10.61 -12.04 -2.78
CA GLY A 121 10.08 -12.77 -1.63
C GLY A 121 9.00 -13.75 -2.05
N HIS A 122 8.21 -14.18 -1.10
CA HIS A 122 7.01 -14.95 -1.39
C HIS A 122 5.80 -14.05 -1.10
N ASP A 123 5.40 -13.29 -2.12
CA ASP A 123 4.51 -12.17 -1.95
C ASP A 123 3.03 -12.56 -2.14
N THR A 124 2.16 -11.81 -1.51
CA THR A 124 0.72 -11.83 -1.77
C THR A 124 0.31 -10.46 -2.24
N VAL A 125 -0.07 -10.34 -3.52
CA VAL A 125 -0.40 -9.05 -4.13
C VAL A 125 -1.83 -9.09 -4.67
N VAL A 126 -2.65 -8.15 -4.25
CA VAL A 126 -4.08 -8.07 -4.57
C VAL A 126 -4.42 -6.68 -5.10
N GLY A 127 -4.98 -6.58 -6.32
CA GLY A 127 -5.46 -5.33 -6.91
C GLY A 127 -6.73 -4.82 -6.24
N ASP A 128 -7.77 -5.60 -6.19
CA ASP A 128 -9.15 -5.38 -5.74
C ASP A 128 -10.04 -4.68 -6.78
N ASP A 129 -10.43 -3.40 -6.61
CA ASP A 129 -11.37 -2.70 -7.52
C ASP A 129 -10.63 -1.74 -8.45
N GLY A 130 -10.50 -2.03 -9.72
CA GLY A 130 -9.87 -1.15 -10.72
C GLY A 130 -9.23 -1.94 -11.85
N ASN A 131 -8.59 -1.25 -12.81
CA ASN A 131 -7.80 -1.92 -13.85
C ASN A 131 -6.34 -1.90 -13.40
N ASP A 132 -5.92 -2.98 -12.76
CA ASP A 132 -4.67 -3.01 -12.02
C ASP A 132 -3.53 -3.63 -12.83
N THR A 133 -2.29 -3.24 -12.51
CA THR A 133 -1.09 -3.95 -12.92
C THR A 133 -0.50 -4.60 -11.68
N VAL A 134 -0.48 -5.94 -11.65
CA VAL A 134 -0.04 -6.72 -10.50
C VAL A 134 1.14 -7.58 -10.87
N ALA A 135 2.30 -7.29 -10.30
CA ALA A 135 3.53 -8.03 -10.50
C ALA A 135 3.97 -8.77 -9.22
N GLY A 136 4.35 -10.04 -9.33
CA GLY A 136 4.93 -10.81 -8.23
C GLY A 136 6.41 -10.53 -8.05
N GLY A 137 7.19 -10.74 -9.11
CA GLY A 137 8.63 -10.52 -9.11
C GLY A 137 9.42 -11.81 -8.97
N HIS A 138 10.27 -11.93 -7.97
CA HIS A 138 11.06 -13.12 -7.67
C HIS A 138 10.53 -13.86 -6.45
N GLY A 139 10.22 -15.14 -6.60
CA GLY A 139 9.77 -16.00 -5.51
C GLY A 139 8.48 -16.73 -5.85
N HIS A 140 7.88 -17.38 -4.87
CA HIS A 140 6.60 -18.06 -5.07
C HIS A 140 5.46 -17.13 -4.67
N ASP A 141 4.83 -16.50 -5.63
CA ASP A 141 3.89 -15.44 -5.38
C ASP A 141 2.43 -15.89 -5.52
N PHE A 142 1.55 -15.15 -4.86
CA PHE A 142 0.12 -15.28 -4.99
C PHE A 142 -0.46 -13.93 -5.44
N LEU A 143 -0.94 -13.88 -6.69
CA LEU A 143 -1.44 -12.68 -7.34
C LEU A 143 -2.94 -12.79 -7.57
N VAL A 144 -3.66 -11.74 -7.26
CA VAL A 144 -5.10 -11.60 -7.50
C VAL A 144 -5.35 -10.23 -8.13
N GLY A 145 -5.96 -10.19 -9.32
CA GLY A 145 -6.41 -8.96 -9.96
C GLY A 145 -7.60 -8.36 -9.19
N GLY A 146 -8.76 -8.90 -9.37
CA GLY A 146 -9.94 -8.47 -8.63
C GLY A 146 -11.14 -8.19 -9.52
N THR A 147 -11.58 -6.95 -9.59
CA THR A 147 -12.62 -6.48 -10.51
C THR A 147 -12.06 -5.42 -11.44
N GLY A 148 -12.23 -5.60 -12.73
CA GLY A 148 -11.71 -4.73 -13.77
C GLY A 148 -10.88 -5.51 -14.77
N ASP A 149 -10.37 -4.84 -15.79
CA ASP A 149 -9.51 -5.45 -16.80
C ASP A 149 -8.05 -5.35 -16.32
N ASP A 150 -7.52 -6.43 -15.71
CA ASP A 150 -6.25 -6.43 -15.01
C ASP A 150 -5.08 -6.94 -15.87
N VAL A 151 -3.87 -6.52 -15.54
CA VAL A 151 -2.61 -7.02 -16.11
C VAL A 151 -1.80 -7.72 -15.03
N MET A 152 -1.69 -9.05 -15.14
CA MET A 152 -1.02 -9.89 -14.17
C MET A 152 0.36 -10.33 -14.70
N ILE A 153 1.42 -10.16 -13.89
CA ILE A 153 2.81 -10.50 -14.28
C ILE A 153 3.43 -11.35 -13.16
N SER A 154 3.50 -12.67 -13.35
CA SER A 154 4.03 -13.55 -12.32
C SER A 154 5.54 -13.44 -12.13
N GLY A 155 6.28 -13.12 -13.17
CA GLY A 155 7.74 -13.12 -13.17
C GLY A 155 8.30 -14.17 -14.13
N ASP A 156 9.61 -14.26 -14.23
CA ASP A 156 10.32 -15.18 -15.16
C ASP A 156 11.53 -15.81 -14.43
N ASP A 157 11.31 -16.36 -13.24
CA ASP A 157 12.39 -16.76 -12.33
C ASP A 157 12.48 -18.27 -12.01
N ASP A 158 11.84 -19.16 -12.73
CA ASP A 158 11.76 -20.60 -12.48
C ASP A 158 10.96 -21.01 -11.21
N SER A 159 10.30 -20.10 -10.49
CA SER A 159 9.37 -20.41 -9.40
C SER A 159 7.99 -20.77 -9.93
N VAL A 160 7.12 -21.22 -9.07
CA VAL A 160 5.72 -21.55 -9.42
C VAL A 160 4.82 -20.58 -8.69
N ASP A 161 4.19 -19.68 -9.44
CA ASP A 161 3.29 -18.68 -8.92
C ASP A 161 1.83 -19.11 -9.07
N LYS A 162 0.97 -18.46 -8.30
CA LYS A 162 -0.48 -18.61 -8.40
C LYS A 162 -1.07 -17.28 -8.81
N VAL A 163 -1.72 -17.27 -9.97
CA VAL A 163 -2.30 -16.07 -10.56
C VAL A 163 -3.79 -16.26 -10.76
N ASP A 164 -4.59 -15.39 -10.19
CA ASP A 164 -6.04 -15.33 -10.37
C ASP A 164 -6.40 -13.92 -10.88
N GLY A 165 -6.77 -13.80 -12.16
CA GLY A 165 -7.19 -12.53 -12.76
C GLY A 165 -8.40 -11.95 -12.04
N GLY A 166 -9.41 -12.77 -11.76
CA GLY A 166 -10.60 -12.34 -11.03
C GLY A 166 -11.85 -12.28 -11.90
N TYR A 167 -12.43 -11.11 -12.02
CA TYR A 167 -13.60 -10.82 -12.85
C TYR A 167 -13.22 -9.88 -13.99
N ASP A 168 -13.96 -9.97 -15.10
CA ASP A 168 -13.79 -9.17 -16.33
C ASP A 168 -12.66 -9.72 -17.23
N LEU A 169 -11.94 -8.89 -17.99
CA LEU A 169 -10.99 -9.33 -19.03
C LEU A 169 -9.53 -9.14 -18.57
N ASP A 170 -8.87 -10.23 -18.18
CA ASP A 170 -7.55 -10.14 -17.57
C ASP A 170 -6.44 -10.67 -18.49
N ASP A 171 -5.38 -9.88 -18.64
CA ASP A 171 -4.19 -10.24 -19.41
C ASP A 171 -3.09 -10.77 -18.49
N CYS A 172 -2.82 -12.07 -18.54
CA CYS A 172 -1.85 -12.72 -17.68
C CYS A 172 -0.56 -13.06 -18.43
N ILE A 173 0.54 -12.50 -17.96
CA ILE A 173 1.91 -12.78 -18.41
C ILE A 173 2.59 -13.66 -17.38
N PHE A 174 2.95 -14.90 -17.73
CA PHE A 174 3.35 -15.92 -16.75
C PHE A 174 4.57 -16.73 -17.20
N GLY A 175 5.27 -17.28 -16.23
CA GLY A 175 6.41 -18.18 -16.39
C GLY A 175 6.02 -19.63 -16.65
N ALA A 176 7.01 -20.49 -16.78
CA ALA A 176 6.79 -21.90 -17.02
C ALA A 176 6.48 -22.64 -15.71
N GLY A 177 5.26 -23.09 -15.55
CA GLY A 177 4.84 -23.90 -14.39
C GLY A 177 3.84 -23.25 -13.47
N ASP A 178 3.51 -21.99 -13.72
CA ASP A 178 2.55 -21.22 -12.91
C ASP A 178 1.13 -21.80 -12.95
N GLU A 179 0.42 -21.61 -11.87
CA GLU A 179 -0.97 -22.03 -11.72
C GLU A 179 -1.89 -20.82 -11.99
N LEU A 180 -2.66 -20.88 -13.08
CA LEU A 180 -3.52 -19.79 -13.54
C LEU A 180 -4.99 -20.06 -13.31
N ALA A 181 -5.74 -19.05 -12.92
CA ALA A 181 -7.19 -19.01 -12.85
C ALA A 181 -7.71 -17.68 -13.41
N ASN A 182 -8.87 -17.73 -14.09
CA ASN A 182 -9.59 -16.53 -14.58
C ASN A 182 -8.71 -15.57 -15.41
N CYS A 183 -7.78 -16.10 -16.18
CA CYS A 183 -6.95 -15.34 -17.13
C CYS A 183 -7.44 -15.56 -18.55
N GLU A 184 -7.49 -14.53 -19.37
CA GLU A 184 -7.88 -14.57 -20.76
C GLU A 184 -6.67 -14.38 -21.69
N TYR A 185 -6.71 -15.01 -22.89
CA TYR A 185 -5.58 -15.06 -23.85
C TYR A 185 -5.96 -14.37 -25.15
#